data_0c2c2c745dd2005912ebb7547bc65eef
#
_entry.id   0c2c2c745dd2005912ebb7547bc65eef
#
_cell.length_a   1.000
_cell.length_b   1.000
_cell.length_c   1.000
_cell.angle_alpha   90.00
_cell.angle_beta   90.00
_cell.angle_gamma   90.00
#
_symmetry.space_group_name_H-M   'P 1'
#
loop_
_entity.id
_entity.type
_entity.pdbx_description
1 polymer ?
#
loop_
_entity_poly.entity_id
_entity_poly.type
_entity_poly.pdbx_seq_one_letter_code
_entity_poly.pdbx_strand_id
1 'polypeptide(L)'
;MSKIIQGIQASDGISIAPCYLFVEPNLNIDKKTIDNPQQEITRFDNAMHESKVQLTKIRNTAEEALGAEHAAIFDAHLLVLDDPELIHPIKEAIEQKSVNAESALEDKANEFIQIFESMDNEYMKERAADIRDVSKRIKANLLGVELPSPATIDHEVIVVAHDLTPSDTAQLNKQFVKGFVTNIGGRTSHSAIMARSLEIPAVVGAKSIIDEVNNGDILIIDGEAGVVIVDPTEEEISEYTERARQVEQDKEELKQFVEEKTETKDGHHVELAANIGTPKDVDSVIENGGEGVGLFRTEFLYMGRDNMPTEDEQFESYKTVLEAMDGKPVVVRTLDIGGDKELSYLDMPEELNPFLGYRAIRLCLDREDIFRPQLRALLRASTYGTLKIMFPMVATIDEFRQAKSILLDEKEKLKSEGHDVSCLLYTSPSPRD
;
A
#
# COMPACT_ATOMS: atom_id res chain seq x y z
N MET A 1 13.29 3.03 36.25
CA MET A 1 11.90 3.52 36.26
C MET A 1 11.43 3.47 34.83
N SER A 2 10.32 2.81 34.60
CA SER A 2 9.71 2.79 33.26
C SER A 2 9.42 4.20 32.76
N LYS A 3 9.56 4.40 31.47
CA LYS A 3 9.28 5.67 30.82
C LYS A 3 8.12 5.47 29.84
N ILE A 4 7.07 6.28 30.03
CA ILE A 4 5.90 6.25 29.17
C ILE A 4 6.02 7.35 28.12
N ILE A 5 5.92 6.96 26.84
CA ILE A 5 5.95 7.86 25.70
C ILE A 5 4.60 7.81 25.01
N GLN A 6 4.01 8.99 24.80
CA GLN A 6 2.74 9.14 24.08
C GLN A 6 3.01 9.43 22.61
N GLY A 7 2.41 8.63 21.75
CA GLY A 7 2.37 8.83 20.31
C GLY A 7 0.94 8.87 19.77
N ILE A 8 0.81 8.57 18.51
CA ILE A 8 -0.48 8.48 17.78
C ILE A 8 -0.76 7.02 17.48
N GLN A 9 -1.94 6.56 17.82
CA GLN A 9 -2.47 5.24 17.44
C GLN A 9 -2.37 5.04 15.92
N ALA A 10 -1.67 4.00 15.50
CA ALA A 10 -1.51 3.65 14.09
C ALA A 10 -2.15 2.30 13.74
N SER A 11 -1.94 1.29 14.57
CA SER A 11 -2.55 -0.03 14.44
C SER A 11 -2.73 -0.64 15.83
N ASP A 12 -3.88 -1.26 16.06
CA ASP A 12 -4.29 -1.80 17.34
C ASP A 12 -3.47 -3.03 17.75
N GLY A 13 -3.56 -3.37 19.03
CA GLY A 13 -2.91 -4.53 19.62
C GLY A 13 -1.85 -4.15 20.65
N ILE A 14 -1.40 -5.17 21.38
CA ILE A 14 -0.37 -5.05 22.43
C ILE A 14 0.81 -5.94 22.03
N SER A 15 2.02 -5.40 22.13
CA SER A 15 3.24 -6.16 21.89
C SER A 15 4.28 -5.87 22.96
N ILE A 16 5.02 -6.91 23.36
CA ILE A 16 6.12 -6.85 24.33
C ILE A 16 7.30 -7.58 23.71
N ALA A 17 8.35 -6.85 23.36
CA ALA A 17 9.55 -7.45 22.78
C ALA A 17 10.78 -6.53 22.95
N PRO A 18 12.00 -7.04 22.69
CA PRO A 18 13.20 -6.23 22.64
C PRO A 18 13.13 -5.19 21.51
N CYS A 19 13.71 -4.02 21.75
CA CYS A 19 13.89 -2.96 20.77
C CYS A 19 14.91 -3.39 19.70
N TYR A 20 14.54 -3.25 18.44
CA TYR A 20 15.44 -3.17 17.31
C TYR A 20 15.49 -1.73 16.81
N LEU A 21 16.59 -1.06 17.12
CA LEU A 21 16.75 0.35 16.76
C LEU A 21 17.18 0.47 15.30
N PHE A 22 16.23 0.88 14.45
CA PHE A 22 16.44 1.10 13.03
C PHE A 22 16.88 2.55 12.80
N VAL A 23 18.17 2.79 12.97
CA VAL A 23 18.78 4.11 12.77
C VAL A 23 19.58 4.10 11.49
N GLU A 24 19.31 5.07 10.64
CA GLU A 24 20.11 5.28 9.45
C GLU A 24 21.54 5.67 9.85
N PRO A 25 22.55 4.99 9.28
CA PRO A 25 23.93 5.34 9.55
C PRO A 25 24.22 6.75 8.99
N ASN A 26 25.12 7.45 9.66
CA ASN A 26 25.58 8.74 9.17
C ASN A 26 26.41 8.55 7.88
N LEU A 27 25.86 8.96 6.75
CA LEU A 27 26.49 8.89 5.43
C LEU A 27 27.12 10.24 5.04
N ASN A 28 27.73 10.94 5.98
CA ASN A 28 28.41 12.21 5.70
C ASN A 28 29.58 11.99 4.73
N ILE A 29 29.67 12.86 3.75
CA ILE A 29 30.67 12.80 2.69
C ILE A 29 31.62 13.98 2.84
N ASP A 30 32.90 13.65 2.81
CA ASP A 30 33.94 14.67 2.60
C ASP A 30 34.25 14.76 1.11
N LYS A 31 34.08 15.92 0.51
CA LYS A 31 34.48 16.16 -0.88
C LYS A 31 36.00 16.14 -0.97
N LYS A 32 36.53 15.17 -1.73
CA LYS A 32 37.97 14.95 -1.90
C LYS A 32 38.35 15.02 -3.36
N THR A 33 39.52 15.61 -3.62
CA THR A 33 40.18 15.51 -4.95
C THR A 33 40.88 14.19 -5.02
N ILE A 34 40.77 13.53 -6.17
CA ILE A 34 41.37 12.20 -6.43
C ILE A 34 42.48 12.30 -7.46
N ASP A 35 43.49 11.44 -7.34
CA ASP A 35 44.62 11.40 -8.25
C ASP A 35 44.41 10.45 -9.43
N ASN A 36 43.52 9.46 -9.28
CA ASN A 36 43.25 8.43 -10.27
C ASN A 36 41.73 8.25 -10.55
N PRO A 37 41.17 9.01 -11.51
CA PRO A 37 39.75 8.91 -11.84
C PRO A 37 39.30 7.50 -12.27
N GLN A 38 40.16 6.76 -12.99
CA GLN A 38 39.81 5.43 -13.48
C GLN A 38 39.65 4.40 -12.34
N GLN A 39 40.46 4.49 -11.32
CA GLN A 39 40.33 3.66 -10.11
C GLN A 39 39.04 4.02 -9.36
N GLU A 40 38.69 5.29 -9.30
CA GLU A 40 37.50 5.76 -8.65
C GLU A 40 36.19 5.35 -9.37
N ILE A 41 36.23 5.38 -10.73
CA ILE A 41 35.12 4.85 -11.54
C ILE A 41 34.95 3.35 -11.29
N THR A 42 36.05 2.59 -11.18
CA THR A 42 35.97 1.17 -10.84
C THR A 42 35.36 0.94 -9.46
N ARG A 43 35.68 1.80 -8.48
CA ARG A 43 35.11 1.75 -7.14
C ARG A 43 33.59 2.05 -7.18
N PHE A 44 33.18 3.03 -7.97
CA PHE A 44 31.77 3.34 -8.21
C PHE A 44 31.02 2.17 -8.86
N ASP A 45 31.59 1.57 -9.90
CA ASP A 45 30.99 0.41 -10.58
C ASP A 45 30.84 -0.80 -9.66
N ASN A 46 31.80 -1.04 -8.77
CA ASN A 46 31.67 -2.08 -7.74
C ASN A 46 30.54 -1.80 -6.75
N ALA A 47 30.41 -0.55 -6.29
CA ALA A 47 29.33 -0.15 -5.38
C ALA A 47 27.95 -0.25 -6.06
N MET A 48 27.85 0.08 -7.34
CA MET A 48 26.64 -0.13 -8.15
C MET A 48 26.27 -1.60 -8.24
N HIS A 49 27.27 -2.46 -8.55
CA HIS A 49 27.04 -3.91 -8.62
C HIS A 49 26.54 -4.48 -7.28
N GLU A 50 27.20 -4.11 -6.18
CA GLU A 50 26.82 -4.55 -4.84
C GLU A 50 25.40 -4.07 -4.48
N SER A 51 25.06 -2.82 -4.80
CA SER A 51 23.71 -2.28 -4.63
C SER A 51 22.66 -3.07 -5.40
N LYS A 52 22.98 -3.49 -6.62
CA LYS A 52 22.10 -4.31 -7.45
C LYS A 52 21.89 -5.70 -6.85
N VAL A 53 22.93 -6.35 -6.34
CA VAL A 53 22.83 -7.64 -5.64
C VAL A 53 21.95 -7.53 -4.40
N GLN A 54 22.17 -6.51 -3.58
CA GLN A 54 21.37 -6.25 -2.37
C GLN A 54 19.90 -6.02 -2.70
N LEU A 55 19.60 -5.14 -3.66
CA LEU A 55 18.22 -4.83 -4.07
C LEU A 55 17.50 -6.05 -4.69
N THR A 56 18.21 -6.86 -5.47
CA THR A 56 17.64 -8.10 -6.02
C THR A 56 17.26 -9.08 -4.90
N LYS A 57 18.09 -9.20 -3.87
CA LYS A 57 17.78 -10.03 -2.71
C LYS A 57 16.56 -9.51 -1.96
N ILE A 58 16.50 -8.21 -1.69
CA ILE A 58 15.37 -7.56 -1.00
C ILE A 58 14.08 -7.75 -1.81
N ARG A 59 14.14 -7.53 -3.12
CA ARG A 59 13.01 -7.71 -4.04
C ARG A 59 12.44 -9.13 -3.97
N ASN A 60 13.31 -10.14 -4.01
CA ASN A 60 12.88 -11.53 -3.95
C ASN A 60 12.26 -11.88 -2.58
N THR A 61 12.83 -11.39 -1.49
CA THR A 61 12.27 -11.57 -0.14
C THR A 61 10.91 -10.89 -0.01
N ALA A 62 10.76 -9.68 -0.55
CA ALA A 62 9.48 -8.95 -0.55
C ALA A 62 8.41 -9.67 -1.38
N GLU A 63 8.79 -10.24 -2.54
CA GLU A 63 7.88 -11.01 -3.39
C GLU A 63 7.37 -12.28 -2.70
N GLU A 64 8.25 -13.01 -2.01
CA GLU A 64 7.88 -14.20 -1.23
C GLU A 64 6.98 -13.88 -0.03
N ALA A 65 7.26 -12.79 0.67
CA ALA A 65 6.55 -12.43 1.90
C ALA A 65 5.22 -11.69 1.65
N LEU A 66 5.16 -10.80 0.65
CA LEU A 66 4.08 -9.82 0.45
C LEU A 66 3.47 -9.87 -0.95
N GLY A 67 4.06 -10.66 -1.86
CA GLY A 67 3.60 -10.81 -3.24
C GLY A 67 4.19 -9.79 -4.22
N ALA A 68 3.96 -10.04 -5.52
CA ALA A 68 4.58 -9.32 -6.64
C ALA A 68 4.29 -7.82 -6.66
N GLU A 69 3.14 -7.39 -6.20
CA GLU A 69 2.73 -5.98 -6.17
C GLU A 69 3.62 -5.13 -5.26
N HIS A 70 3.96 -5.65 -4.08
CA HIS A 70 4.89 -4.98 -3.16
C HIS A 70 6.35 -5.08 -3.61
N ALA A 71 6.70 -6.12 -4.37
CA ALA A 71 8.03 -6.26 -4.96
C ALA A 71 8.28 -5.28 -6.11
N ALA A 72 7.24 -4.77 -6.77
CA ALA A 72 7.34 -3.87 -7.92
C ALA A 72 8.11 -2.57 -7.63
N ILE A 73 8.07 -2.08 -6.39
CA ILE A 73 8.85 -0.91 -5.98
C ILE A 73 10.37 -1.14 -6.14
N PHE A 74 10.82 -2.36 -5.86
CA PHE A 74 12.24 -2.71 -6.01
C PHE A 74 12.63 -2.95 -7.47
N ASP A 75 11.68 -3.33 -8.32
CA ASP A 75 11.90 -3.36 -9.78
C ASP A 75 12.15 -1.95 -10.32
N ALA A 76 11.44 -0.92 -9.82
CA ALA A 76 11.70 0.48 -10.13
C ALA A 76 13.10 0.92 -9.66
N HIS A 77 13.51 0.55 -8.45
CA HIS A 77 14.85 0.83 -7.93
C HIS A 77 15.97 0.16 -8.78
N LEU A 78 15.74 -1.07 -9.25
CA LEU A 78 16.68 -1.75 -10.15
C LEU A 78 16.80 -1.05 -11.50
N LEU A 79 15.70 -0.50 -12.03
CA LEU A 79 15.73 0.32 -13.25
C LEU A 79 16.54 1.61 -13.06
N VAL A 80 16.44 2.29 -11.91
CA VAL A 80 17.26 3.47 -11.59
C VAL A 80 18.75 3.12 -11.56
N LEU A 81 19.13 1.93 -11.04
CA LEU A 81 20.52 1.46 -11.05
C LEU A 81 21.07 1.19 -12.46
N ASP A 82 20.22 0.88 -13.41
CA ASP A 82 20.62 0.61 -14.80
C ASP A 82 20.45 1.85 -15.72
N ASP A 83 20.00 2.99 -15.18
CA ASP A 83 19.69 4.19 -15.96
C ASP A 83 20.99 4.91 -16.42
N PRO A 84 21.27 4.95 -17.73
CA PRO A 84 22.45 5.65 -18.26
C PRO A 84 22.42 7.16 -17.99
N GLU A 85 21.23 7.77 -17.90
CA GLU A 85 21.08 9.21 -17.64
C GLU A 85 21.56 9.59 -16.23
N LEU A 86 21.49 8.67 -15.28
CA LEU A 86 22.06 8.84 -13.94
C LEU A 86 23.56 8.47 -13.92
N ILE A 87 23.93 7.33 -14.51
CA ILE A 87 25.26 6.75 -14.38
C ILE A 87 26.33 7.55 -15.15
N HIS A 88 26.06 7.94 -16.42
CA HIS A 88 27.03 8.63 -17.25
C HIS A 88 27.48 9.98 -16.66
N PRO A 89 26.56 10.87 -16.23
CA PRO A 89 26.96 12.15 -15.64
C PRO A 89 27.77 12.02 -14.35
N ILE A 90 27.55 10.95 -13.56
CA ILE A 90 28.35 10.68 -12.36
C ILE A 90 29.79 10.33 -12.75
N LYS A 91 29.96 9.39 -13.70
CA LYS A 91 31.29 8.99 -14.21
C LYS A 91 32.03 10.15 -14.87
N GLU A 92 31.33 10.96 -15.65
CA GLU A 92 31.89 12.18 -16.23
C GLU A 92 32.36 13.19 -15.16
N ALA A 93 31.56 13.35 -14.09
CA ALA A 93 31.94 14.24 -12.98
C ALA A 93 33.20 13.74 -12.24
N ILE A 94 33.33 12.42 -12.05
CA ILE A 94 34.54 11.80 -11.48
C ILE A 94 35.76 12.11 -12.38
N GLU A 95 35.63 11.87 -13.69
CA GLU A 95 36.71 12.01 -14.63
C GLU A 95 37.14 13.46 -14.87
N GLN A 96 36.15 14.36 -15.10
CA GLN A 96 36.43 15.74 -15.48
C GLN A 96 36.79 16.63 -14.29
N LYS A 97 36.15 16.40 -13.14
CA LYS A 97 36.32 17.23 -11.93
C LYS A 97 37.32 16.64 -10.94
N SER A 98 37.80 15.40 -11.18
CA SER A 98 38.69 14.65 -10.28
C SER A 98 38.18 14.64 -8.83
N VAL A 99 36.88 14.39 -8.63
CA VAL A 99 36.23 14.29 -7.32
C VAL A 99 35.94 12.83 -6.98
N ASN A 100 35.85 12.51 -5.68
CA ASN A 100 35.50 11.18 -5.22
C ASN A 100 34.07 10.77 -5.63
N ALA A 101 33.84 9.49 -5.76
CA ALA A 101 32.58 8.92 -6.28
C ALA A 101 31.36 9.32 -5.45
N GLU A 102 31.50 9.37 -4.12
CA GLU A 102 30.42 9.78 -3.22
C GLU A 102 29.93 11.20 -3.52
N SER A 103 30.89 12.13 -3.71
CA SER A 103 30.56 13.54 -4.00
C SER A 103 29.94 13.70 -5.38
N ALA A 104 30.45 12.98 -6.39
CA ALA A 104 29.90 12.99 -7.73
C ALA A 104 28.46 12.43 -7.74
N LEU A 105 28.23 11.33 -7.03
CA LEU A 105 26.91 10.72 -6.85
C LEU A 105 25.95 11.70 -6.17
N GLU A 106 26.34 12.28 -5.03
CA GLU A 106 25.49 13.19 -4.27
C GLU A 106 25.11 14.45 -5.06
N ASP A 107 26.10 15.09 -5.71
CA ASP A 107 25.88 16.29 -6.54
C ASP A 107 24.87 15.97 -7.66
N LYS A 108 25.03 14.82 -8.37
CA LYS A 108 24.16 14.45 -9.49
C LYS A 108 22.79 13.92 -9.06
N ALA A 109 22.73 13.09 -8.05
CA ALA A 109 21.46 12.61 -7.53
C ALA A 109 20.59 13.78 -7.04
N ASN A 110 21.18 14.73 -6.29
CA ASN A 110 20.46 15.93 -5.83
C ASN A 110 19.95 16.81 -7.00
N GLU A 111 20.72 16.90 -8.09
CA GLU A 111 20.31 17.62 -9.30
C GLU A 111 19.03 16.99 -9.90
N PHE A 112 19.00 15.66 -10.05
CA PHE A 112 17.83 14.94 -10.56
C PHE A 112 16.63 15.01 -9.59
N ILE A 113 16.88 14.82 -8.29
CA ILE A 113 15.84 14.91 -7.26
C ILE A 113 15.16 16.29 -7.31
N GLN A 114 15.95 17.38 -7.38
CA GLN A 114 15.39 18.72 -7.46
C GLN A 114 14.58 18.97 -8.73
N ILE A 115 15.02 18.42 -9.87
CA ILE A 115 14.28 18.51 -11.13
C ILE A 115 12.92 17.82 -10.98
N PHE A 116 12.88 16.58 -10.49
CA PHE A 116 11.65 15.81 -10.36
C PHE A 116 10.71 16.36 -9.29
N GLU A 117 11.23 16.85 -8.16
CA GLU A 117 10.43 17.50 -7.12
C GLU A 117 9.84 18.84 -7.57
N SER A 118 10.48 19.52 -8.53
CA SER A 118 9.96 20.76 -9.09
C SER A 118 8.82 20.57 -10.09
N MET A 119 8.60 19.34 -10.54
CA MET A 119 7.50 19.00 -11.44
C MET A 119 6.20 18.85 -10.65
N ASP A 120 5.12 19.42 -11.18
CA ASP A 120 3.79 19.27 -10.57
C ASP A 120 3.13 17.96 -11.03
N ASN A 121 3.77 16.85 -10.67
CA ASN A 121 3.36 15.49 -11.03
C ASN A 121 3.78 14.51 -9.93
N GLU A 122 2.81 13.84 -9.31
CA GLU A 122 3.06 12.90 -8.21
C GLU A 122 3.95 11.72 -8.62
N TYR A 123 3.81 11.20 -9.83
CA TYR A 123 4.68 10.15 -10.35
C TYR A 123 6.16 10.58 -10.41
N MET A 124 6.44 11.84 -10.80
CA MET A 124 7.80 12.35 -10.80
C MET A 124 8.35 12.57 -9.40
N LYS A 125 7.50 12.93 -8.43
CA LYS A 125 7.89 13.02 -7.01
C LYS A 125 8.23 11.63 -6.43
N GLU A 126 7.48 10.59 -6.80
CA GLU A 126 7.81 9.20 -6.45
C GLU A 126 9.16 8.79 -7.03
N ARG A 127 9.44 9.13 -8.28
CA ARG A 127 10.77 8.91 -8.91
C ARG A 127 11.91 9.63 -8.17
N ALA A 128 11.66 10.82 -7.63
CA ALA A 128 12.63 11.50 -6.79
C ALA A 128 12.95 10.69 -5.51
N ALA A 129 11.95 10.06 -4.91
CA ALA A 129 12.12 9.18 -3.75
C ALA A 129 12.94 7.93 -4.11
N ASP A 130 12.66 7.29 -5.25
CA ASP A 130 13.41 6.13 -5.75
C ASP A 130 14.90 6.46 -5.95
N ILE A 131 15.20 7.61 -6.59
CA ILE A 131 16.58 8.07 -6.79
C ILE A 131 17.27 8.31 -5.44
N ARG A 132 16.56 8.87 -4.46
CA ARG A 132 17.09 9.11 -3.11
C ARG A 132 17.48 7.79 -2.43
N ASP A 133 16.59 6.80 -2.46
CA ASP A 133 16.80 5.49 -1.85
C ASP A 133 17.96 4.73 -2.52
N VAL A 134 17.97 4.69 -3.84
CA VAL A 134 19.04 4.05 -4.61
C VAL A 134 20.39 4.73 -4.39
N SER A 135 20.44 6.07 -4.45
CA SER A 135 21.66 6.85 -4.22
C SER A 135 22.21 6.66 -2.81
N LYS A 136 21.34 6.58 -1.81
CA LYS A 136 21.71 6.28 -0.42
C LYS A 136 22.38 4.91 -0.31
N ARG A 137 21.87 3.88 -0.99
CA ARG A 137 22.43 2.54 -0.99
C ARG A 137 23.81 2.50 -1.66
N ILE A 138 23.95 3.13 -2.83
CA ILE A 138 25.23 3.24 -3.52
C ILE A 138 26.25 3.95 -2.63
N LYS A 139 25.84 5.07 -2.00
CA LYS A 139 26.67 5.84 -1.07
C LYS A 139 27.14 5.00 0.11
N ALA A 140 26.27 4.21 0.71
CA ALA A 140 26.62 3.31 1.81
C ALA A 140 27.66 2.27 1.38
N ASN A 141 27.47 1.66 0.21
CA ASN A 141 28.44 0.72 -0.35
C ASN A 141 29.80 1.38 -0.67
N LEU A 142 29.81 2.63 -1.18
CA LEU A 142 31.03 3.42 -1.38
C LEU A 142 31.77 3.71 -0.06
N LEU A 143 31.04 3.99 1.01
CA LEU A 143 31.60 4.26 2.33
C LEU A 143 31.95 3.00 3.12
N GLY A 144 31.56 1.81 2.62
CA GLY A 144 31.73 0.53 3.34
C GLY A 144 30.86 0.45 4.60
N VAL A 145 29.72 1.14 4.60
CA VAL A 145 28.76 1.16 5.70
C VAL A 145 27.59 0.25 5.37
N GLU A 146 27.27 -0.66 6.26
CA GLU A 146 26.11 -1.54 6.10
C GLU A 146 24.82 -0.78 6.46
N LEU A 147 23.86 -0.76 5.54
CA LEU A 147 22.55 -0.22 5.82
C LEU A 147 21.74 -1.24 6.64
N PRO A 148 21.13 -0.83 7.75
CA PRO A 148 20.22 -1.70 8.46
C PRO A 148 19.06 -2.09 7.52
N SER A 149 18.63 -3.34 7.59
CA SER A 149 17.51 -3.85 6.79
C SER A 149 16.57 -4.64 7.68
N PRO A 150 15.28 -4.32 7.69
CA PRO A 150 14.29 -5.11 8.42
C PRO A 150 14.25 -6.58 7.99
N ALA A 151 14.69 -6.88 6.75
CA ALA A 151 14.78 -8.25 6.23
C ALA A 151 15.84 -9.13 6.95
N THR A 152 16.76 -8.52 7.72
CA THR A 152 17.78 -9.26 8.47
C THR A 152 17.36 -9.62 9.89
N ILE A 153 16.16 -9.20 10.30
CA ILE A 153 15.62 -9.51 11.63
C ILE A 153 15.21 -10.99 11.67
N ASP A 154 15.82 -11.75 12.57
CA ASP A 154 15.70 -13.21 12.71
C ASP A 154 15.12 -13.65 14.07
N HIS A 155 14.73 -12.71 14.93
CA HIS A 155 14.12 -12.93 16.24
C HIS A 155 13.02 -11.90 16.53
N GLU A 156 12.18 -12.16 17.52
CA GLU A 156 11.07 -11.28 17.85
C GLU A 156 11.54 -9.94 18.41
N VAL A 157 11.12 -8.84 17.77
CA VAL A 157 11.49 -7.48 18.13
C VAL A 157 10.35 -6.47 17.89
N ILE A 158 10.49 -5.33 18.55
CA ILE A 158 9.78 -4.08 18.21
C ILE A 158 10.76 -3.17 17.48
N VAL A 159 10.43 -2.80 16.25
CA VAL A 159 11.25 -1.88 15.44
C VAL A 159 11.00 -0.45 15.88
N VAL A 160 12.07 0.28 16.20
CA VAL A 160 12.02 1.71 16.51
C VAL A 160 12.80 2.48 15.45
N ALA A 161 12.14 3.40 14.77
CA ALA A 161 12.69 4.16 13.65
C ALA A 161 12.37 5.66 13.75
N HIS A 162 13.10 6.50 13.03
CA HIS A 162 12.70 7.90 12.84
C HIS A 162 11.45 7.96 11.97
N ASP A 163 11.46 7.26 10.83
CA ASP A 163 10.35 6.99 9.94
C ASP A 163 10.59 5.63 9.27
N LEU A 164 9.56 5.06 8.67
CA LEU A 164 9.65 3.84 7.87
C LEU A 164 9.15 4.15 6.46
N THR A 165 10.05 4.02 5.49
CA THR A 165 9.72 4.16 4.08
C THR A 165 8.86 3.00 3.59
N PRO A 166 8.21 3.10 2.42
CA PRO A 166 7.55 1.97 1.77
C PRO A 166 8.46 0.76 1.62
N SER A 167 9.73 1.00 1.23
CA SER A 167 10.75 -0.05 1.09
C SER A 167 11.09 -0.73 2.41
N ASP A 168 11.13 0.02 3.51
CA ASP A 168 11.41 -0.53 4.84
C ASP A 168 10.24 -1.40 5.32
N THR A 169 9.01 -0.88 5.19
CA THR A 169 7.81 -1.59 5.63
C THR A 169 7.53 -2.84 4.81
N ALA A 170 7.86 -2.85 3.52
CA ALA A 170 7.74 -4.03 2.66
C ALA A 170 8.72 -5.17 3.04
N GLN A 171 9.75 -4.87 3.82
CA GLN A 171 10.72 -5.85 4.30
C GLN A 171 10.40 -6.39 5.71
N LEU A 172 9.36 -5.87 6.38
CA LEU A 172 8.99 -6.31 7.72
C LEU A 172 8.41 -7.73 7.68
N ASN A 173 9.08 -8.65 8.36
CA ASN A 173 8.59 -10.02 8.52
C ASN A 173 7.71 -10.11 9.78
N LYS A 174 6.40 -10.28 9.60
CA LYS A 174 5.40 -10.42 10.67
C LYS A 174 5.75 -11.55 11.68
N GLN A 175 6.52 -12.56 11.27
CA GLN A 175 6.96 -13.61 12.17
C GLN A 175 7.86 -13.06 13.28
N PHE A 176 8.73 -12.11 12.98
CA PHE A 176 9.72 -11.57 13.88
C PHE A 176 9.41 -10.15 14.34
N VAL A 177 8.85 -9.30 13.48
CA VAL A 177 8.48 -7.93 13.84
C VAL A 177 7.11 -7.95 14.51
N LYS A 178 7.10 -7.80 15.83
CA LYS A 178 5.89 -7.83 16.66
C LYS A 178 5.20 -6.46 16.78
N GLY A 179 5.86 -5.42 16.37
CA GLY A 179 5.32 -4.05 16.36
C GLY A 179 6.37 -3.07 15.92
N PHE A 180 5.96 -1.82 15.67
CA PHE A 180 6.91 -0.75 15.44
C PHE A 180 6.47 0.59 16.01
N VAL A 181 7.47 1.46 16.23
CA VAL A 181 7.28 2.83 16.70
C VAL A 181 8.10 3.78 15.85
N THR A 182 7.50 4.91 15.45
CA THR A 182 8.23 5.94 14.70
C THR A 182 8.19 7.30 15.39
N ASN A 183 9.29 8.07 15.25
CA ASN A 183 9.37 9.45 15.77
C ASN A 183 8.33 10.36 15.11
N ILE A 184 8.19 10.25 13.79
CA ILE A 184 7.26 11.04 12.98
C ILE A 184 6.14 10.16 12.40
N GLY A 185 5.16 10.79 11.80
CA GLY A 185 4.02 10.12 11.19
C GLY A 185 2.69 10.49 11.84
N GLY A 186 1.62 10.14 11.16
CA GLY A 186 0.24 10.35 11.59
C GLY A 186 -0.63 9.15 11.21
N ARG A 187 -1.93 9.19 11.55
CA ARG A 187 -2.87 8.08 11.26
C ARG A 187 -2.98 7.72 9.77
N THR A 188 -2.66 8.65 8.89
CA THR A 188 -2.71 8.50 7.43
C THR A 188 -1.32 8.35 6.81
N SER A 189 -0.25 8.30 7.61
CA SER A 189 1.10 8.05 7.11
C SER A 189 1.19 6.65 6.49
N HIS A 190 2.11 6.48 5.54
CA HIS A 190 2.34 5.19 4.88
C HIS A 190 2.63 4.08 5.90
N SER A 191 3.50 4.34 6.87
CA SER A 191 3.81 3.41 7.96
C SER A 191 2.58 2.99 8.76
N ALA A 192 1.66 3.93 9.06
CA ALA A 192 0.42 3.61 9.77
C ALA A 192 -0.56 2.76 8.92
N ILE A 193 -0.64 3.03 7.62
CA ILE A 193 -1.45 2.22 6.69
C ILE A 193 -0.90 0.80 6.61
N MET A 194 0.41 0.66 6.45
CA MET A 194 1.08 -0.64 6.38
C MET A 194 0.96 -1.43 7.69
N ALA A 195 1.05 -0.78 8.85
CA ALA A 195 0.84 -1.44 10.14
C ALA A 195 -0.53 -2.13 10.21
N ARG A 196 -1.58 -1.41 9.79
CA ARG A 196 -2.94 -1.96 9.73
C ARG A 196 -3.08 -3.10 8.73
N SER A 197 -2.47 -2.97 7.56
CA SER A 197 -2.47 -4.03 6.54
C SER A 197 -1.72 -5.28 7.01
N LEU A 198 -0.62 -5.12 7.74
CA LEU A 198 0.13 -6.21 8.34
C LEU A 198 -0.48 -6.71 9.66
N GLU A 199 -1.48 -6.01 10.21
CA GLU A 199 -2.10 -6.30 11.50
C GLU A 199 -1.08 -6.42 12.65
N ILE A 200 -0.06 -5.56 12.66
CA ILE A 200 0.93 -5.50 13.74
C ILE A 200 0.72 -4.22 14.57
N PRO A 201 0.84 -4.28 15.90
CA PRO A 201 0.72 -3.12 16.77
C PRO A 201 1.70 -2.01 16.38
N ALA A 202 1.20 -0.77 16.27
CA ALA A 202 2.07 0.34 15.91
C ALA A 202 1.65 1.67 16.53
N VAL A 203 2.66 2.44 16.92
CA VAL A 203 2.53 3.81 17.42
C VAL A 203 3.42 4.71 16.57
N VAL A 204 2.85 5.77 15.99
CA VAL A 204 3.59 6.74 15.18
C VAL A 204 3.61 8.12 15.86
N GLY A 205 4.50 9.00 15.41
CA GLY A 205 4.56 10.35 15.99
C GLY A 205 5.00 10.38 17.46
N ALA A 206 5.80 9.39 17.89
CA ALA A 206 6.35 9.30 19.24
C ALA A 206 7.52 10.30 19.49
N LYS A 207 7.69 11.27 18.63
CA LYS A 207 8.64 12.41 18.68
C LYS A 207 10.09 11.95 18.73
N SER A 208 10.66 11.75 19.94
CA SER A 208 12.07 11.48 20.17
C SER A 208 12.35 10.08 20.70
N ILE A 209 11.52 9.11 20.38
CA ILE A 209 11.69 7.75 20.93
C ILE A 209 13.06 7.13 20.62
N ILE A 210 13.63 7.43 19.45
CA ILE A 210 14.98 6.97 19.08
C ILE A 210 16.05 7.39 20.09
N ASP A 211 15.91 8.58 20.65
CA ASP A 211 16.88 9.12 21.62
C ASP A 211 16.71 8.54 23.03
N GLU A 212 15.62 7.79 23.24
CA GLU A 212 15.18 7.32 24.55
C GLU A 212 15.32 5.80 24.72
N VAL A 213 15.74 5.09 23.67
CA VAL A 213 15.88 3.63 23.66
C VAL A 213 17.22 3.20 23.12
N ASN A 214 17.66 2.01 23.53
CA ASN A 214 18.83 1.33 22.98
C ASN A 214 18.41 -0.01 22.36
N ASN A 215 19.24 -0.53 21.50
CA ASN A 215 19.04 -1.87 20.96
C ASN A 215 18.96 -2.91 22.08
N GLY A 216 17.89 -3.69 22.11
CA GLY A 216 17.67 -4.73 23.12
C GLY A 216 16.89 -4.28 24.36
N ASP A 217 16.61 -2.99 24.56
CA ASP A 217 15.72 -2.54 25.64
C ASP A 217 14.34 -3.16 25.45
N ILE A 218 13.72 -3.61 26.55
CA ILE A 218 12.36 -4.17 26.47
C ILE A 218 11.36 -3.03 26.31
N LEU A 219 10.47 -3.17 25.32
CA LEU A 219 9.41 -2.23 25.06
C LEU A 219 8.04 -2.90 25.18
N ILE A 220 7.05 -2.12 25.62
CA ILE A 220 5.63 -2.44 25.45
C ILE A 220 5.04 -1.43 24.50
N ILE A 221 4.34 -1.89 23.47
CA ILE A 221 3.47 -1.07 22.61
C ILE A 221 2.01 -1.38 22.97
N ASP A 222 1.25 -0.33 23.26
CA ASP A 222 -0.20 -0.36 23.30
C ASP A 222 -0.69 0.47 22.09
N GLY A 223 -0.97 -0.22 21.00
CA GLY A 223 -1.38 0.41 19.74
C GLY A 223 -2.75 1.07 19.84
N GLU A 224 -3.65 0.56 20.67
CA GLU A 224 -4.99 1.14 20.88
C GLU A 224 -4.90 2.45 21.68
N ALA A 225 -4.10 2.46 22.76
CA ALA A 225 -3.89 3.66 23.56
C ALA A 225 -2.90 4.65 22.93
N GLY A 226 -2.14 4.23 21.92
CA GLY A 226 -1.06 5.03 21.32
C GLY A 226 0.11 5.28 22.28
N VAL A 227 0.43 4.28 23.13
CA VAL A 227 1.42 4.38 24.21
C VAL A 227 2.57 3.43 23.96
N VAL A 228 3.78 3.88 24.28
CA VAL A 228 4.99 3.05 24.37
C VAL A 228 5.58 3.17 25.75
N ILE A 229 5.91 2.01 26.38
CA ILE A 229 6.59 1.95 27.65
C ILE A 229 8.00 1.42 27.43
N VAL A 230 9.00 2.19 27.83
CA VAL A 230 10.41 1.86 27.74
C VAL A 230 10.90 1.36 29.09
N ASP A 231 11.65 0.29 29.10
CA ASP A 231 12.13 -0.40 30.33
C ASP A 231 11.01 -0.67 31.34
N PRO A 232 9.96 -1.40 30.93
CA PRO A 232 8.81 -1.68 31.80
C PRO A 232 9.22 -2.48 33.03
N THR A 233 8.52 -2.24 34.13
CA THR A 233 8.64 -3.04 35.34
C THR A 233 8.03 -4.43 35.16
N GLU A 234 8.38 -5.39 36.02
CA GLU A 234 7.76 -6.73 36.01
C GLU A 234 6.24 -6.67 36.17
N GLU A 235 5.74 -5.71 36.94
CA GLU A 235 4.30 -5.50 37.14
C GLU A 235 3.64 -5.03 35.85
N GLU A 236 4.24 -4.07 35.14
CA GLU A 236 3.75 -3.57 33.84
C GLU A 236 3.79 -4.67 32.77
N ILE A 237 4.87 -5.46 32.70
CA ILE A 237 4.96 -6.60 31.79
C ILE A 237 3.83 -7.59 32.06
N SER A 238 3.60 -7.94 33.34
CA SER A 238 2.54 -8.87 33.74
C SER A 238 1.15 -8.34 33.38
N GLU A 239 0.87 -7.07 33.65
CA GLU A 239 -0.40 -6.41 33.32
C GLU A 239 -0.66 -6.41 31.81
N TYR A 240 0.31 -5.95 31.00
CA TYR A 240 0.16 -5.88 29.56
C TYR A 240 0.15 -7.25 28.87
N THR A 241 0.84 -8.25 29.45
CA THR A 241 0.75 -9.65 28.98
C THR A 241 -0.66 -10.20 29.19
N GLU A 242 -1.28 -9.92 30.35
CA GLU A 242 -2.66 -10.37 30.61
C GLU A 242 -3.66 -9.62 29.71
N ARG A 243 -3.47 -8.32 29.48
CA ARG A 243 -4.30 -7.55 28.54
C ARG A 243 -4.15 -8.09 27.11
N ALA A 244 -2.94 -8.37 26.65
CA ALA A 244 -2.71 -8.97 25.33
C ALA A 244 -3.39 -10.33 25.19
N ARG A 245 -3.30 -11.17 26.24
CA ARG A 245 -3.97 -12.46 26.29
C ARG A 245 -5.50 -12.32 26.26
N GLN A 246 -6.06 -11.33 26.94
CA GLN A 246 -7.50 -11.07 26.92
C GLN A 246 -7.96 -10.63 25.52
N VAL A 247 -7.23 -9.73 24.86
CA VAL A 247 -7.54 -9.30 23.49
C VAL A 247 -7.53 -10.49 22.51
N GLU A 248 -6.58 -11.39 22.65
CA GLU A 248 -6.51 -12.60 21.82
C GLU A 248 -7.65 -13.58 22.12
N GLN A 249 -8.01 -13.73 23.40
CA GLN A 249 -9.16 -14.54 23.80
C GLN A 249 -10.47 -13.96 23.24
N ASP A 250 -10.65 -12.64 23.35
CA ASP A 250 -11.85 -11.96 22.82
C ASP A 250 -11.94 -12.17 21.30
N LYS A 251 -10.82 -12.12 20.57
CA LYS A 251 -10.78 -12.43 19.14
C LYS A 251 -11.17 -13.89 18.85
N GLU A 252 -10.63 -14.84 19.61
CA GLU A 252 -11.00 -16.25 19.46
C GLU A 252 -12.46 -16.53 19.83
N GLU A 253 -13.00 -15.85 20.84
CA GLU A 253 -14.41 -15.93 21.19
C GLU A 253 -15.29 -15.37 20.07
N LEU A 254 -14.86 -14.27 19.40
CA LEU A 254 -15.56 -13.71 18.25
C LEU A 254 -15.61 -14.66 17.04
N LYS A 255 -14.57 -15.47 16.83
CA LYS A 255 -14.57 -16.49 15.77
C LYS A 255 -15.71 -17.51 15.89
N GLN A 256 -16.21 -17.76 17.10
CA GLN A 256 -17.35 -18.66 17.32
C GLN A 256 -18.65 -18.13 16.68
N PHE A 257 -18.74 -16.81 16.47
CA PHE A 257 -19.92 -16.18 15.88
C PHE A 257 -19.88 -16.17 14.34
N VAL A 258 -18.78 -16.56 13.72
CA VAL A 258 -18.60 -16.52 12.25
C VAL A 258 -19.67 -17.34 11.52
N GLU A 259 -20.09 -18.48 12.09
CA GLU A 259 -21.10 -19.36 11.52
C GLU A 259 -22.51 -19.08 12.04
N GLU A 260 -22.68 -18.14 12.97
CA GLU A 260 -24.00 -17.81 13.51
C GLU A 260 -24.78 -16.92 12.54
N LYS A 261 -26.10 -17.08 12.56
CA LYS A 261 -26.98 -16.23 11.74
C LYS A 261 -27.03 -14.82 12.28
N THR A 262 -26.87 -13.85 11.39
CA THR A 262 -26.97 -12.43 11.70
C THR A 262 -28.45 -12.02 11.89
N GLU A 263 -29.01 -12.28 13.06
CA GLU A 263 -30.39 -12.02 13.38
C GLU A 263 -30.52 -11.10 14.59
N THR A 264 -31.49 -10.19 14.55
CA THR A 264 -31.85 -9.37 15.71
C THR A 264 -32.60 -10.25 16.74
N LYS A 265 -32.74 -9.76 17.98
CA LYS A 265 -33.42 -10.50 19.07
C LYS A 265 -34.85 -10.89 18.78
N ASP A 266 -35.53 -10.20 17.87
CA ASP A 266 -36.86 -10.50 17.39
C ASP A 266 -36.92 -11.39 16.14
N GLY A 267 -35.74 -11.93 15.73
CA GLY A 267 -35.63 -12.90 14.64
C GLY A 267 -35.60 -12.28 13.26
N HIS A 268 -35.33 -10.97 13.14
CA HIS A 268 -35.15 -10.33 11.84
C HIS A 268 -33.72 -10.53 11.37
N HIS A 269 -33.55 -11.13 10.20
CA HIS A 269 -32.23 -11.29 9.56
C HIS A 269 -31.73 -9.97 8.99
N VAL A 270 -30.46 -9.66 9.24
CA VAL A 270 -29.74 -8.50 8.69
C VAL A 270 -28.53 -9.00 7.93
N GLU A 271 -28.46 -8.74 6.63
CA GLU A 271 -27.35 -9.16 5.79
C GLU A 271 -26.03 -8.43 6.21
N LEU A 272 -25.04 -9.20 6.66
CA LEU A 272 -23.72 -8.68 7.02
C LEU A 272 -22.81 -8.73 5.80
N ALA A 273 -22.60 -7.58 5.17
CA ALA A 273 -21.84 -7.48 3.94
C ALA A 273 -20.59 -6.60 4.10
N ALA A 274 -19.48 -7.04 3.51
CA ALA A 274 -18.20 -6.35 3.58
C ALA A 274 -17.98 -5.38 2.42
N ASN A 275 -17.07 -4.41 2.62
CA ASN A 275 -16.53 -3.57 1.55
C ASN A 275 -15.15 -4.10 1.16
N ILE A 276 -14.93 -4.31 -0.13
CA ILE A 276 -13.64 -4.75 -0.68
C ILE A 276 -13.11 -3.77 -1.73
N GLY A 277 -11.80 -3.73 -1.91
CA GLY A 277 -11.10 -2.99 -2.96
C GLY A 277 -10.50 -3.92 -4.01
N THR A 278 -10.05 -5.10 -3.60
CA THR A 278 -9.38 -6.06 -4.46
C THR A 278 -9.93 -7.48 -4.26
N PRO A 279 -9.73 -8.40 -5.23
CA PRO A 279 -10.10 -9.80 -5.04
C PRO A 279 -9.43 -10.48 -3.84
N LYS A 280 -8.25 -10.01 -3.42
CA LYS A 280 -7.52 -10.57 -2.27
C LYS A 280 -8.25 -10.37 -0.94
N ASP A 281 -9.11 -9.37 -0.85
CA ASP A 281 -9.86 -9.05 0.38
C ASP A 281 -10.95 -10.09 0.69
N VAL A 282 -11.31 -10.93 -0.31
CA VAL A 282 -12.44 -11.87 -0.17
C VAL A 282 -12.17 -12.96 0.87
N ASP A 283 -10.93 -13.43 0.97
CA ASP A 283 -10.56 -14.44 1.97
C ASP A 283 -10.87 -13.93 3.40
N SER A 284 -10.50 -12.68 3.68
CA SER A 284 -10.81 -12.03 4.95
C SER A 284 -12.33 -11.85 5.19
N VAL A 285 -13.10 -11.58 4.12
CA VAL A 285 -14.58 -11.50 4.23
C VAL A 285 -15.16 -12.85 4.66
N ILE A 286 -14.68 -13.94 4.07
CA ILE A 286 -15.14 -15.30 4.37
C ILE A 286 -14.74 -15.70 5.79
N GLU A 287 -13.47 -15.48 6.16
CA GLU A 287 -12.94 -15.80 7.47
C GLU A 287 -13.67 -15.07 8.62
N ASN A 288 -14.19 -13.86 8.35
CA ASN A 288 -14.96 -13.08 9.33
C ASN A 288 -16.48 -13.26 9.21
N GLY A 289 -16.96 -14.28 8.50
CA GLY A 289 -18.37 -14.62 8.43
C GLY A 289 -19.23 -13.69 7.57
N GLY A 290 -18.61 -12.96 6.63
CA GLY A 290 -19.36 -12.09 5.71
C GLY A 290 -20.37 -12.86 4.87
N GLU A 291 -21.61 -12.36 4.82
CA GLU A 291 -22.72 -12.94 4.07
C GLU A 291 -22.81 -12.43 2.64
N GLY A 292 -21.97 -11.45 2.30
CA GLY A 292 -21.91 -10.86 0.97
C GLY A 292 -20.83 -9.78 0.86
N VAL A 293 -20.62 -9.32 -0.36
CA VAL A 293 -19.88 -8.09 -0.66
C VAL A 293 -20.88 -6.97 -0.92
N GLY A 294 -21.01 -6.06 0.03
CA GLY A 294 -21.92 -4.92 -0.07
C GLY A 294 -21.39 -3.81 -0.97
N LEU A 295 -20.07 -3.74 -1.14
CA LEU A 295 -19.43 -2.80 -2.05
C LEU A 295 -18.06 -3.34 -2.52
N PHE A 296 -17.98 -3.69 -3.79
CA PHE A 296 -16.69 -3.85 -4.46
C PHE A 296 -16.33 -2.55 -5.17
N ARG A 297 -15.28 -1.88 -4.69
CA ARG A 297 -14.78 -0.61 -5.20
C ARG A 297 -13.87 -0.84 -6.39
N THR A 298 -14.43 -0.74 -7.60
CA THR A 298 -13.70 -1.07 -8.83
C THR A 298 -12.63 -0.07 -9.23
N GLU A 299 -12.60 1.13 -8.64
CA GLU A 299 -11.57 2.12 -8.90
C GLU A 299 -10.16 1.63 -8.62
N PHE A 300 -9.97 0.70 -7.67
CA PHE A 300 -8.66 0.09 -7.41
C PHE A 300 -8.11 -0.72 -8.59
N LEU A 301 -8.96 -1.17 -9.53
CA LEU A 301 -8.50 -1.79 -10.77
C LEU A 301 -7.94 -0.79 -11.79
N TYR A 302 -8.25 0.50 -11.62
CA TYR A 302 -7.85 1.58 -12.50
C TYR A 302 -6.68 2.39 -11.92
N MET A 303 -6.53 2.42 -10.60
CA MET A 303 -5.48 3.18 -9.90
C MET A 303 -4.15 2.42 -9.91
N GLY A 304 -3.03 3.17 -9.80
CA GLY A 304 -1.68 2.60 -9.68
C GLY A 304 -1.16 1.92 -10.96
N ARG A 305 -1.66 2.31 -12.13
CA ARG A 305 -1.26 1.78 -13.44
C ARG A 305 -1.22 2.88 -14.50
N ASP A 306 -0.53 2.60 -15.61
CA ASP A 306 -0.32 3.57 -16.69
C ASP A 306 -1.38 3.50 -17.80
N ASN A 307 -2.25 2.49 -17.78
CA ASN A 307 -3.24 2.25 -18.83
C ASN A 307 -4.56 1.79 -18.24
N MET A 308 -5.66 2.02 -18.96
CA MET A 308 -6.98 1.48 -18.64
C MET A 308 -6.93 -0.05 -18.51
N PRO A 309 -7.60 -0.64 -17.51
CA PRO A 309 -7.77 -2.08 -17.44
C PRO A 309 -8.60 -2.56 -18.64
N THR A 310 -8.16 -3.64 -19.26
CA THR A 310 -8.88 -4.27 -20.35
C THR A 310 -10.19 -4.93 -19.86
N GLU A 311 -11.11 -5.26 -20.77
CA GLU A 311 -12.32 -6.02 -20.45
C GLU A 311 -11.98 -7.36 -19.77
N ASP A 312 -10.92 -8.05 -20.24
CA ASP A 312 -10.55 -9.35 -19.72
C ASP A 312 -9.91 -9.26 -18.32
N GLU A 313 -9.07 -8.28 -18.05
CA GLU A 313 -8.52 -8.05 -16.70
C GLU A 313 -9.64 -7.77 -15.69
N GLN A 314 -10.59 -6.94 -16.06
CA GLN A 314 -11.76 -6.65 -15.22
C GLN A 314 -12.64 -7.89 -15.02
N PHE A 315 -12.88 -8.65 -16.10
CA PHE A 315 -13.65 -9.89 -16.03
C PHE A 315 -13.04 -10.90 -15.05
N GLU A 316 -11.74 -11.17 -15.15
CA GLU A 316 -11.06 -12.12 -14.25
C GLU A 316 -11.13 -11.64 -12.78
N SER A 317 -11.00 -10.33 -12.53
CA SER A 317 -11.13 -9.78 -11.19
C SER A 317 -12.54 -9.99 -10.61
N TYR A 318 -13.59 -9.69 -11.38
CA TYR A 318 -14.97 -9.86 -10.92
C TYR A 318 -15.36 -11.34 -10.76
N LYS A 319 -14.91 -12.17 -11.68
CA LYS A 319 -15.12 -13.62 -11.63
C LYS A 319 -14.51 -14.24 -10.39
N THR A 320 -13.25 -13.90 -10.08
CA THR A 320 -12.55 -14.39 -8.89
C THR A 320 -13.34 -14.10 -7.61
N VAL A 321 -13.85 -12.88 -7.46
CA VAL A 321 -14.67 -12.50 -6.30
C VAL A 321 -15.99 -13.29 -6.26
N LEU A 322 -16.68 -13.42 -7.40
CA LEU A 322 -17.96 -14.09 -7.47
C LEU A 322 -17.85 -15.60 -7.19
N GLU A 323 -16.81 -16.25 -7.71
CA GLU A 323 -16.53 -17.67 -7.44
C GLU A 323 -16.19 -17.89 -5.95
N ALA A 324 -15.33 -17.06 -5.37
CA ALA A 324 -14.93 -17.17 -3.98
C ALA A 324 -16.10 -16.95 -3.01
N MET A 325 -17.04 -16.07 -3.34
CA MET A 325 -18.23 -15.80 -2.52
C MET A 325 -19.32 -16.91 -2.59
N ASP A 326 -19.14 -17.92 -3.43
CA ASP A 326 -19.97 -19.14 -3.49
C ASP A 326 -21.49 -18.88 -3.44
N GLY A 327 -21.97 -18.05 -4.37
CA GLY A 327 -23.40 -17.70 -4.50
C GLY A 327 -23.91 -16.61 -3.55
N LYS A 328 -23.12 -16.18 -2.56
CA LYS A 328 -23.44 -15.01 -1.75
C LYS A 328 -23.44 -13.74 -2.62
N PRO A 329 -24.26 -12.73 -2.30
CA PRO A 329 -24.39 -11.54 -3.15
C PRO A 329 -23.11 -10.69 -3.17
N VAL A 330 -22.77 -10.23 -4.37
CA VAL A 330 -21.65 -9.30 -4.60
C VAL A 330 -22.18 -8.07 -5.32
N VAL A 331 -22.15 -6.92 -4.64
CA VAL A 331 -22.49 -5.62 -5.23
C VAL A 331 -21.22 -4.99 -5.78
N VAL A 332 -21.13 -4.91 -7.11
CA VAL A 332 -20.00 -4.27 -7.79
C VAL A 332 -20.40 -2.87 -8.22
N ARG A 333 -19.69 -1.88 -7.71
CA ARG A 333 -19.86 -0.48 -8.09
C ARG A 333 -19.11 -0.19 -9.39
N THR A 334 -19.80 0.37 -10.38
CA THR A 334 -19.12 0.87 -11.57
C THR A 334 -18.19 2.02 -11.21
N LEU A 335 -17.29 2.36 -12.11
CA LEU A 335 -16.21 3.32 -11.90
C LEU A 335 -16.65 4.59 -11.16
N ASP A 336 -15.97 4.90 -10.06
CA ASP A 336 -16.17 6.11 -9.26
C ASP A 336 -14.85 6.90 -9.16
N ILE A 337 -14.41 7.42 -10.30
CA ILE A 337 -13.22 8.26 -10.45
C ILE A 337 -13.65 9.72 -10.63
N GLY A 338 -12.83 10.62 -10.14
CA GLY A 338 -13.02 12.08 -10.12
C GLY A 338 -12.99 12.63 -8.69
N GLY A 339 -12.84 13.92 -8.55
CA GLY A 339 -12.68 14.57 -7.26
C GLY A 339 -11.28 14.36 -6.67
N ASP A 340 -11.19 13.51 -5.69
CA ASP A 340 -9.95 13.15 -4.97
C ASP A 340 -9.17 11.98 -5.60
N LYS A 341 -9.71 11.37 -6.65
CA LYS A 341 -9.13 10.21 -7.33
C LYS A 341 -8.83 10.56 -8.78
N GLU A 342 -7.56 10.74 -9.07
CA GLU A 342 -7.06 11.04 -10.40
C GLU A 342 -6.37 9.80 -11.01
N LEU A 343 -6.44 9.69 -12.33
CA LEU A 343 -5.73 8.70 -13.12
C LEU A 343 -4.77 9.43 -14.05
N SER A 344 -3.48 9.11 -13.98
CA SER A 344 -2.42 9.76 -14.76
C SER A 344 -2.66 9.69 -16.29
N TYR A 345 -3.42 8.71 -16.74
CA TYR A 345 -3.72 8.45 -18.15
C TYR A 345 -5.12 8.91 -18.59
N LEU A 346 -5.85 9.64 -17.73
CA LEU A 346 -7.19 10.14 -18.02
C LEU A 346 -7.26 11.64 -17.74
N ASP A 347 -7.32 12.44 -18.80
CA ASP A 347 -7.51 13.88 -18.67
C ASP A 347 -8.89 14.20 -18.10
N MET A 348 -8.91 14.82 -16.93
CA MET A 348 -10.12 15.28 -16.27
C MET A 348 -10.17 16.82 -16.26
N PRO A 349 -11.35 17.43 -16.42
CA PRO A 349 -11.46 18.88 -16.34
C PRO A 349 -11.19 19.36 -14.91
N GLU A 350 -10.46 20.47 -14.79
CA GLU A 350 -10.35 21.18 -13.52
C GLU A 350 -11.68 21.82 -13.13
N GLU A 351 -12.19 21.49 -11.95
CA GLU A 351 -13.47 22.00 -11.45
C GLU A 351 -13.30 22.59 -10.03
N LEU A 352 -14.08 23.63 -9.72
CA LEU A 352 -14.06 24.25 -8.39
C LEU A 352 -14.62 23.34 -7.28
N ASN A 353 -15.51 22.44 -7.63
CA ASN A 353 -16.12 21.46 -6.74
C ASN A 353 -16.13 20.07 -7.40
N PRO A 354 -14.98 19.41 -7.53
CA PRO A 354 -14.86 18.15 -8.28
C PRO A 354 -15.76 17.03 -7.77
N PHE A 355 -16.02 17.00 -6.45
CA PHE A 355 -16.91 16.00 -5.85
C PHE A 355 -18.36 16.05 -6.33
N LEU A 356 -18.83 17.21 -6.75
CA LEU A 356 -20.18 17.43 -7.28
C LEU A 356 -20.21 17.53 -8.81
N GLY A 357 -19.05 17.44 -9.43
CA GLY A 357 -18.83 17.72 -10.85
C GLY A 357 -18.81 16.49 -11.74
N TYR A 358 -17.88 16.50 -12.68
CA TYR A 358 -17.69 15.48 -13.72
C TYR A 358 -16.96 14.26 -13.18
N ARG A 359 -17.72 13.32 -12.60
CA ARG A 359 -17.19 12.09 -12.01
C ARG A 359 -18.18 10.92 -12.10
N ALA A 360 -17.72 9.73 -11.82
CA ALA A 360 -18.53 8.55 -11.65
C ALA A 360 -19.47 8.29 -12.83
N ILE A 361 -20.78 8.18 -12.60
CA ILE A 361 -21.75 7.89 -13.67
C ILE A 361 -21.76 8.97 -14.76
N ARG A 362 -21.49 10.24 -14.44
CA ARG A 362 -21.44 11.32 -15.45
C ARG A 362 -20.26 11.14 -16.39
N LEU A 363 -19.09 10.84 -15.85
CA LEU A 363 -17.92 10.44 -16.63
C LEU A 363 -18.22 9.20 -17.48
N CYS A 364 -18.81 8.16 -16.90
CA CYS A 364 -19.12 6.92 -17.59
C CYS A 364 -20.12 7.10 -18.76
N LEU A 365 -21.09 7.98 -18.60
CA LEU A 365 -22.08 8.26 -19.66
C LEU A 365 -21.49 9.08 -20.82
N ASP A 366 -20.51 9.92 -20.55
CA ASP A 366 -19.80 10.71 -21.58
C ASP A 366 -18.66 9.89 -22.23
N ARG A 367 -17.98 9.04 -21.47
CA ARG A 367 -16.87 8.19 -21.90
C ARG A 367 -17.33 6.73 -22.00
N GLU A 368 -18.21 6.44 -22.96
CA GLU A 368 -18.69 5.08 -23.18
C GLU A 368 -17.58 4.07 -23.55
N ASP A 369 -16.45 4.57 -24.06
CA ASP A 369 -15.23 3.78 -24.29
C ASP A 369 -14.63 3.18 -22.99
N ILE A 370 -14.87 3.80 -21.84
CA ILE A 370 -14.50 3.30 -20.51
C ILE A 370 -15.65 2.44 -19.93
N PHE A 371 -16.88 2.92 -20.08
CA PHE A 371 -18.03 2.32 -19.42
C PHE A 371 -18.46 0.97 -20.04
N ARG A 372 -18.47 0.88 -21.38
CA ARG A 372 -18.89 -0.36 -22.07
C ARG A 372 -17.99 -1.57 -21.75
N PRO A 373 -16.65 -1.49 -21.79
CA PRO A 373 -15.80 -2.60 -21.41
C PRO A 373 -16.05 -3.06 -19.96
N GLN A 374 -16.26 -2.12 -19.01
CA GLN A 374 -16.59 -2.48 -17.65
C GLN A 374 -17.93 -3.24 -17.54
N LEU A 375 -18.98 -2.73 -18.20
CA LEU A 375 -20.28 -3.39 -18.20
C LEU A 375 -20.22 -4.79 -18.86
N ARG A 376 -19.47 -4.94 -19.94
CA ARG A 376 -19.25 -6.24 -20.60
C ARG A 376 -18.55 -7.21 -19.68
N ALA A 377 -17.47 -6.78 -19.01
CA ALA A 377 -16.76 -7.60 -18.04
C ALA A 377 -17.68 -8.06 -16.88
N LEU A 378 -18.49 -7.17 -16.34
CA LEU A 378 -19.48 -7.47 -15.31
C LEU A 378 -20.54 -8.47 -15.79
N LEU A 379 -21.08 -8.24 -16.98
CA LEU A 379 -22.09 -9.13 -17.57
C LEU A 379 -21.53 -10.54 -17.83
N ARG A 380 -20.32 -10.66 -18.35
CA ARG A 380 -19.62 -11.93 -18.53
C ARG A 380 -19.38 -12.64 -17.18
N ALA A 381 -18.98 -11.91 -16.18
CA ALA A 381 -18.75 -12.45 -14.83
C ALA A 381 -20.04 -12.85 -14.12
N SER A 382 -21.20 -12.36 -14.53
CA SER A 382 -22.48 -12.59 -13.85
C SER A 382 -22.96 -14.04 -13.78
N THR A 383 -22.36 -14.93 -14.55
CA THR A 383 -22.68 -16.38 -14.54
C THR A 383 -21.92 -17.15 -13.45
N TYR A 384 -20.93 -16.52 -12.81
CA TYR A 384 -20.07 -17.15 -11.79
C TYR A 384 -20.55 -16.95 -10.36
N GLY A 385 -21.61 -16.17 -10.15
CA GLY A 385 -22.19 -15.94 -8.82
C GLY A 385 -23.34 -14.94 -8.84
N THR A 386 -23.76 -14.51 -7.66
CA THR A 386 -24.89 -13.58 -7.50
C THR A 386 -24.40 -12.12 -7.61
N LEU A 387 -24.26 -11.64 -8.85
CA LEU A 387 -23.81 -10.28 -9.14
C LEU A 387 -24.95 -9.27 -9.06
N LYS A 388 -24.70 -8.15 -8.37
CA LYS A 388 -25.51 -6.93 -8.40
C LYS A 388 -24.65 -5.78 -8.88
N ILE A 389 -25.09 -4.99 -9.86
CA ILE A 389 -24.35 -3.83 -10.39
C ILE A 389 -24.92 -2.56 -9.77
N MET A 390 -24.06 -1.74 -9.17
CA MET A 390 -24.40 -0.45 -8.60
C MET A 390 -23.83 0.70 -9.45
N PHE A 391 -24.68 1.65 -9.82
CA PHE A 391 -24.26 2.89 -10.47
C PHE A 391 -24.05 3.97 -9.40
N PRO A 392 -22.82 4.51 -9.23
CA PRO A 392 -22.55 5.54 -8.23
C PRO A 392 -23.01 6.94 -8.69
N MET A 393 -23.28 7.81 -7.73
CA MET A 393 -23.52 9.25 -7.97
C MET A 393 -24.69 9.59 -8.88
N VAL A 394 -25.68 8.72 -8.99
CA VAL A 394 -26.90 8.98 -9.78
C VAL A 394 -27.72 10.09 -9.12
N ALA A 395 -27.86 11.23 -9.81
CA ALA A 395 -28.62 12.39 -9.35
C ALA A 395 -29.97 12.55 -10.04
N THR A 396 -30.10 12.02 -11.26
CA THR A 396 -31.31 12.17 -12.09
C THR A 396 -31.81 10.82 -12.59
N ILE A 397 -33.12 10.76 -12.87
CA ILE A 397 -33.74 9.59 -13.49
C ILE A 397 -33.17 9.32 -14.88
N ASP A 398 -32.78 10.36 -15.59
CA ASP A 398 -32.27 10.22 -16.95
C ASP A 398 -30.85 9.62 -16.97
N GLU A 399 -29.98 9.96 -16.01
CA GLU A 399 -28.68 9.29 -15.84
C GLU A 399 -28.87 7.77 -15.63
N PHE A 400 -29.80 7.41 -14.75
CA PHE A 400 -30.13 5.99 -14.52
C PHE A 400 -30.67 5.30 -15.77
N ARG A 401 -31.58 5.94 -16.49
CA ARG A 401 -32.15 5.39 -17.73
C ARG A 401 -31.10 5.17 -18.81
N GLN A 402 -30.20 6.13 -18.99
CA GLN A 402 -29.09 6.04 -19.93
C GLN A 402 -28.13 4.90 -19.56
N ALA A 403 -27.66 4.86 -18.30
CA ALA A 403 -26.77 3.80 -17.83
C ALA A 403 -27.41 2.40 -18.00
N LYS A 404 -28.69 2.26 -17.64
CA LYS A 404 -29.45 1.04 -17.82
C LYS A 404 -29.61 0.67 -19.30
N SER A 405 -29.82 1.64 -20.19
CA SER A 405 -29.93 1.40 -21.61
C SER A 405 -28.64 0.85 -22.20
N ILE A 406 -27.48 1.43 -21.82
CA ILE A 406 -26.16 0.96 -22.24
C ILE A 406 -25.91 -0.48 -21.72
N LEU A 407 -26.23 -0.75 -20.46
CA LEU A 407 -26.10 -2.09 -19.88
C LEU A 407 -26.92 -3.13 -20.67
N LEU A 408 -28.17 -2.80 -21.00
CA LEU A 408 -29.06 -3.71 -21.76
C LEU A 408 -28.58 -3.90 -23.20
N ASP A 409 -28.05 -2.85 -23.84
CA ASP A 409 -27.44 -2.92 -25.15
C ASP A 409 -26.24 -3.88 -25.16
N GLU A 410 -25.32 -3.76 -24.21
CA GLU A 410 -24.19 -4.69 -24.09
C GLU A 410 -24.62 -6.10 -23.73
N LYS A 411 -25.66 -6.26 -22.91
CA LYS A 411 -26.25 -7.58 -22.62
C LYS A 411 -26.75 -8.31 -23.87
N GLU A 412 -27.47 -7.61 -24.77
CA GLU A 412 -27.95 -8.20 -26.00
C GLU A 412 -26.80 -8.47 -27.00
N LYS A 413 -25.79 -7.62 -27.07
CA LYS A 413 -24.58 -7.88 -27.86
C LYS A 413 -23.86 -9.13 -27.39
N LEU A 414 -23.57 -9.26 -26.10
CA LEU A 414 -22.91 -10.44 -25.54
C LEU A 414 -23.68 -11.74 -25.81
N LYS A 415 -25.01 -11.70 -25.71
CA LYS A 415 -25.85 -12.86 -26.09
C LYS A 415 -25.72 -13.19 -27.57
N SER A 416 -25.68 -12.20 -28.46
CA SER A 416 -25.50 -12.42 -29.90
C SER A 416 -24.10 -12.94 -30.23
N GLU A 417 -23.10 -12.67 -29.38
CA GLU A 417 -21.75 -13.22 -29.46
C GLU A 417 -21.63 -14.63 -28.86
N GLY A 418 -22.71 -15.15 -28.26
CA GLY A 418 -22.76 -16.48 -27.70
C GLY A 418 -22.37 -16.59 -26.23
N HIS A 419 -22.32 -15.48 -25.51
CA HIS A 419 -22.07 -15.45 -24.06
C HIS A 419 -23.37 -15.61 -23.26
N ASP A 420 -23.34 -16.46 -22.25
CA ASP A 420 -24.39 -16.51 -21.24
C ASP A 420 -24.22 -15.30 -20.28
N VAL A 421 -25.33 -14.69 -19.93
CA VAL A 421 -25.32 -13.52 -19.01
C VAL A 421 -26.53 -13.62 -18.06
N SER A 422 -26.25 -13.47 -16.75
CA SER A 422 -27.24 -13.48 -15.69
C SER A 422 -26.92 -12.36 -14.71
N CYS A 423 -27.62 -11.23 -14.79
CA CYS A 423 -27.31 -10.08 -13.94
C CYS A 423 -28.58 -9.41 -13.42
N LEU A 424 -28.60 -9.10 -12.14
CA LEU A 424 -29.58 -8.22 -11.50
C LEU A 424 -28.99 -6.82 -11.41
N LEU A 425 -29.75 -5.85 -11.94
CA LEU A 425 -29.39 -4.43 -11.81
C LEU A 425 -29.74 -3.94 -10.39
N TYR A 426 -28.76 -3.31 -9.75
CA TYR A 426 -28.94 -2.63 -8.47
C TYR A 426 -28.68 -1.15 -8.65
N THR A 427 -29.52 -0.31 -8.05
CA THR A 427 -29.30 1.14 -8.02
C THR A 427 -28.54 1.52 -6.75
N SER A 428 -27.82 2.64 -6.79
CA SER A 428 -27.32 3.23 -5.56
C SER A 428 -28.48 3.48 -4.60
N PRO A 429 -28.40 3.01 -3.34
CA PRO A 429 -29.41 3.36 -2.36
C PRO A 429 -29.47 4.88 -2.18
N SER A 430 -30.65 5.39 -1.88
CA SER A 430 -30.81 6.77 -1.47
C SER A 430 -29.94 7.05 -0.24
N PRO A 431 -29.31 8.24 -0.12
CA PRO A 431 -28.59 8.60 1.10
C PRO A 431 -29.46 8.56 2.38
N ARG A 432 -30.70 8.21 2.26
CA ARG A 432 -31.66 8.08 3.35
C ARG A 432 -32.10 6.63 3.64
N ASP A 433 -31.62 5.67 2.85
CA ASP A 433 -31.95 4.26 3.01
C ASP A 433 -30.91 3.55 3.84
#